data_fc4a30e3270f5e52b3554b7f21e86627
#
_entry.id   fc4a30e3270f5e52b3554b7f21e86627
#
_cell.length_a   1.000
_cell.length_b   1.000
_cell.length_c   1.000
_cell.angle_alpha   90.00
_cell.angle_beta   90.00
_cell.angle_gamma   90.00
#
_symmetry.space_group_name_H-M   'P 1'
#
loop_
_entity.id
_entity.type
_entity.pdbx_description
1 polymer ?
#
loop_
_entity_poly.entity_id
_entity_poly.type
_entity_poly.pdbx_seq_one_letter_code
_entity_poly.pdbx_strand_id
1 'polypeptide(L)'
;MNRRLAVLRSVGIVTVSTYIEYALGLLMSVWIARSLGPSEFGRYAFTIWLCGWLIVCSNHALTTSSTKFIAEADGMGDPGLASHLAARFSRIQTVSSLVVIGLFVLVGWLFRPSEWGGSLLPIMGLVVVAVVAKANYAMLVAIEKGQERFEPEAVATVIGGIVGMLLVLTAMFLHAGLVSFVALFAVACLLLNLINRLAYRRCCRPYSSGPIPPSVATRVNRHLRLTATLVLMGSFRVGTIEVFLLTTFTGSVAVGYFAIAGTLTRGAVQLFSVGLTSTLLPYMAKTYGENGTARAARFLSEATRFYWAVGIAIAGLGLVTTPEIVRLMYGTRYVDAIPAIEATLVLGGLLLIGNGIAAFQTVVDRQDDRIRIAVVALVANAVLGISLVPSFGLAGAVVTYAGTRVVEMALAIHYLRKATSGGLPVGAMSRLFTVGLVATLAAWAATEATPSRLGFLVGAAVFTTLYVPGSMLARYWTGDDFQLMTGISRRLGPPGRVLVRLLEFVHPPVAKVSP
;
A
#
# COMPACT_ATOMS: atom_id res chain seq x y z
N MET A 1 0.84 -26.77 -20.14
CA MET A 1 1.68 -25.65 -19.68
C MET A 1 2.05 -25.91 -18.22
N ASN A 2 3.32 -25.88 -17.86
CA ASN A 2 3.80 -26.29 -16.55
C ASN A 2 3.17 -25.35 -15.49
N ARG A 3 2.44 -25.85 -14.46
CA ARG A 3 1.72 -25.07 -13.42
C ARG A 3 2.64 -23.99 -12.80
N ARG A 4 3.94 -24.27 -12.67
CA ARG A 4 4.94 -23.30 -12.19
C ARG A 4 5.11 -22.10 -13.13
N LEU A 5 5.11 -22.30 -14.44
CA LEU A 5 5.21 -21.21 -15.43
C LEU A 5 3.94 -20.34 -15.44
N ALA A 6 2.77 -20.94 -15.28
CA ALA A 6 1.51 -20.20 -15.16
C ALA A 6 1.51 -19.29 -13.93
N VAL A 7 1.93 -19.80 -12.76
CA VAL A 7 2.04 -19.01 -11.52
C VAL A 7 3.05 -17.86 -11.67
N LEU A 8 4.23 -18.12 -12.24
CA LEU A 8 5.25 -17.07 -12.47
C LEU A 8 4.73 -15.98 -13.42
N ARG A 9 4.01 -16.36 -14.48
CA ARG A 9 3.38 -15.42 -15.40
C ARG A 9 2.34 -14.55 -14.68
N SER A 10 1.47 -15.15 -13.88
CA SER A 10 0.44 -14.43 -13.12
C SER A 10 1.05 -13.46 -12.12
N VAL A 11 2.08 -13.88 -11.36
CA VAL A 11 2.81 -13.00 -10.43
C VAL A 11 3.47 -11.84 -11.20
N GLY A 12 4.10 -12.11 -12.34
CA GLY A 12 4.69 -11.07 -13.18
C GLY A 12 3.66 -10.04 -13.66
N ILE A 13 2.52 -10.50 -14.19
CA ILE A 13 1.43 -9.64 -14.66
C ILE A 13 0.92 -8.74 -13.52
N VAL A 14 0.60 -9.32 -12.37
CA VAL A 14 0.10 -8.57 -11.20
C VAL A 14 1.14 -7.55 -10.72
N THR A 15 2.41 -7.95 -10.63
CA THR A 15 3.47 -7.05 -10.17
C THR A 15 3.64 -5.85 -11.10
N VAL A 16 3.74 -6.09 -12.40
CA VAL A 16 3.91 -5.02 -13.40
C VAL A 16 2.69 -4.09 -13.43
N SER A 17 1.47 -4.64 -13.45
CA SER A 17 0.25 -3.83 -13.44
C SER A 17 0.14 -2.98 -12.16
N THR A 18 0.54 -3.50 -11.01
CA THR A 18 0.56 -2.76 -9.75
C THR A 18 1.53 -1.58 -9.80
N TYR A 19 2.76 -1.77 -10.32
CA TYR A 19 3.71 -0.66 -10.46
C TYR A 19 3.24 0.40 -11.44
N ILE A 20 2.61 -0.01 -12.55
CA ILE A 20 1.99 0.93 -13.50
C ILE A 20 0.88 1.72 -12.82
N GLU A 21 0.00 1.05 -12.06
CA GLU A 21 -1.08 1.70 -11.30
C GLU A 21 -0.54 2.76 -10.34
N TYR A 22 0.52 2.44 -9.57
CA TYR A 22 1.14 3.41 -8.67
C TYR A 22 1.77 4.59 -9.39
N ALA A 23 2.49 4.36 -10.48
CA ALA A 23 3.12 5.41 -11.26
C ALA A 23 2.07 6.36 -11.86
N LEU A 24 1.04 5.80 -12.49
CA LEU A 24 -0.06 6.58 -13.05
C LEU A 24 -0.85 7.32 -11.96
N GLY A 25 -1.14 6.66 -10.83
CA GLY A 25 -1.82 7.27 -9.69
C GLY A 25 -1.05 8.44 -9.09
N LEU A 26 0.28 8.32 -8.95
CA LEU A 26 1.14 9.41 -8.49
C LEU A 26 1.11 10.60 -9.45
N LEU A 27 1.28 10.36 -10.75
CA LEU A 27 1.25 11.41 -11.78
C LEU A 27 -0.11 12.12 -11.80
N MET A 28 -1.21 11.38 -11.78
CA MET A 28 -2.57 11.95 -11.70
C MET A 28 -2.73 12.80 -10.44
N SER A 29 -2.28 12.32 -9.28
CA SER A 29 -2.32 13.07 -8.02
C SER A 29 -1.60 14.41 -8.12
N VAL A 30 -0.41 14.42 -8.73
CA VAL A 30 0.38 15.65 -8.95
C VAL A 30 -0.38 16.63 -9.84
N TRP A 31 -0.91 16.19 -10.96
CA TRP A 31 -1.61 17.08 -11.91
C TRP A 31 -2.90 17.65 -11.33
N ILE A 32 -3.68 16.81 -10.63
CA ILE A 32 -4.91 17.25 -9.95
C ILE A 32 -4.56 18.28 -8.86
N ALA A 33 -3.54 18.01 -8.03
CA ALA A 33 -3.09 18.91 -6.98
C ALA A 33 -2.63 20.27 -7.56
N ARG A 34 -1.86 20.25 -8.65
CA ARG A 34 -1.41 21.49 -9.32
C ARG A 34 -2.56 22.32 -9.89
N SER A 35 -3.56 21.65 -10.46
CA SER A 35 -4.73 22.33 -11.06
C SER A 35 -5.62 22.96 -9.99
N LEU A 36 -5.91 22.23 -8.92
CA LEU A 36 -6.87 22.65 -7.91
C LEU A 36 -6.26 23.58 -6.84
N GLY A 37 -4.96 23.42 -6.53
CA GLY A 37 -4.35 24.07 -5.37
C GLY A 37 -4.74 23.41 -4.04
N PRO A 38 -4.13 23.81 -2.90
CA PRO A 38 -4.22 23.07 -1.65
C PRO A 38 -5.64 22.89 -1.10
N SER A 39 -6.47 23.93 -1.14
CA SER A 39 -7.83 23.89 -0.58
C SER A 39 -8.77 22.98 -1.38
N GLU A 40 -8.86 23.21 -2.68
CA GLU A 40 -9.74 22.39 -3.54
C GLU A 40 -9.21 20.95 -3.68
N PHE A 41 -7.89 20.76 -3.69
CA PHE A 41 -7.29 19.44 -3.65
C PHE A 41 -7.61 18.71 -2.34
N GLY A 42 -7.65 19.42 -1.21
CA GLY A 42 -8.05 18.84 0.06
C GLY A 42 -9.51 18.35 0.06
N ARG A 43 -10.43 19.15 -0.53
CA ARG A 43 -11.84 18.75 -0.73
C ARG A 43 -11.96 17.54 -1.65
N TYR A 44 -11.18 17.51 -2.73
CA TYR A 44 -11.06 16.34 -3.61
C TYR A 44 -10.56 15.12 -2.85
N ALA A 45 -9.46 15.25 -2.10
CA ALA A 45 -8.86 14.16 -1.34
C ALA A 45 -9.83 13.60 -0.28
N PHE A 46 -10.56 14.46 0.42
CA PHE A 46 -11.63 14.05 1.34
C PHE A 46 -12.72 13.26 0.61
N THR A 47 -13.16 13.74 -0.55
CA THR A 47 -14.20 13.05 -1.35
C THR A 47 -13.75 11.67 -1.80
N ILE A 48 -12.49 11.53 -2.27
CA ILE A 48 -11.92 10.23 -2.67
C ILE A 48 -11.73 9.31 -1.47
N TRP A 49 -11.29 9.85 -0.34
CA TRP A 49 -11.18 9.10 0.92
C TRP A 49 -12.56 8.56 1.35
N LEU A 50 -13.61 9.39 1.30
CA LEU A 50 -14.98 8.98 1.60
C LEU A 50 -15.48 7.89 0.65
N CYS A 51 -15.22 8.02 -0.68
CA CYS A 51 -15.50 6.97 -1.65
C CYS A 51 -14.82 5.65 -1.24
N GLY A 52 -13.55 5.69 -0.85
CA GLY A 52 -12.81 4.53 -0.38
C GLY A 52 -13.50 3.83 0.80
N TRP A 53 -13.97 4.61 1.77
CA TRP A 53 -14.74 4.11 2.91
C TRP A 53 -16.06 3.45 2.51
N LEU A 54 -16.85 4.10 1.69
CA LEU A 54 -18.11 3.56 1.20
C LEU A 54 -17.91 2.26 0.41
N ILE A 55 -16.82 2.16 -0.35
CA ILE A 55 -16.44 0.94 -1.08
C ILE A 55 -16.08 -0.18 -0.09
N VAL A 56 -15.28 0.11 0.94
CA VAL A 56 -14.93 -0.87 1.98
C VAL A 56 -16.18 -1.36 2.71
N CYS A 57 -17.08 -0.46 3.11
CA CYS A 57 -18.35 -0.81 3.74
C CYS A 57 -19.26 -1.64 2.81
N SER A 58 -19.30 -1.33 1.50
CA SER A 58 -20.08 -2.06 0.51
C SER A 58 -19.58 -3.48 0.27
N ASN A 59 -18.25 -3.64 0.25
CA ASN A 59 -17.60 -4.92 -0.05
C ASN A 59 -17.24 -5.71 1.21
N HIS A 60 -17.04 -5.03 2.35
CA HIS A 60 -16.55 -5.58 3.63
C HIS A 60 -15.65 -6.82 3.42
N ALA A 61 -15.98 -7.99 3.86
CA ALA A 61 -15.18 -9.20 3.67
C ALA A 61 -15.49 -10.00 2.39
N LEU A 62 -16.41 -9.50 1.55
CA LEU A 62 -16.92 -10.26 0.42
C LEU A 62 -15.86 -10.57 -0.63
N THR A 63 -14.98 -9.61 -0.95
CA THR A 63 -13.91 -9.80 -1.92
C THR A 63 -12.94 -10.91 -1.51
N THR A 64 -12.43 -10.87 -0.30
CA THR A 64 -11.51 -11.90 0.23
C THR A 64 -12.17 -13.27 0.32
N SER A 65 -13.42 -13.31 0.80
CA SER A 65 -14.19 -14.56 0.92
C SER A 65 -14.55 -15.14 -0.45
N SER A 66 -14.91 -14.29 -1.42
CA SER A 66 -15.21 -14.73 -2.79
C SER A 66 -14.00 -15.40 -3.42
N THR A 67 -12.83 -14.74 -3.40
CA THR A 67 -11.59 -15.33 -3.91
C THR A 67 -11.29 -16.69 -3.28
N LYS A 68 -11.40 -16.79 -1.95
CA LYS A 68 -11.11 -18.03 -1.22
C LYS A 68 -12.06 -19.16 -1.60
N PHE A 69 -13.39 -18.95 -1.45
CA PHE A 69 -14.36 -20.03 -1.57
C PHE A 69 -14.60 -20.44 -3.02
N ILE A 70 -14.44 -19.54 -3.99
CA ILE A 70 -14.51 -19.88 -5.42
C ILE A 70 -13.29 -20.74 -5.80
N ALA A 71 -12.09 -20.34 -5.40
CA ALA A 71 -10.88 -21.13 -5.65
C ALA A 71 -10.93 -22.50 -4.98
N GLU A 72 -11.50 -22.59 -3.78
CA GLU A 72 -11.68 -23.86 -3.07
C GLU A 72 -12.66 -24.78 -3.80
N ALA A 73 -13.82 -24.27 -4.24
CA ALA A 73 -14.81 -25.04 -4.99
C ALA A 73 -14.24 -25.54 -6.35
N ASP A 74 -13.51 -24.68 -7.05
CA ASP A 74 -12.80 -25.08 -8.28
C ASP A 74 -11.73 -26.15 -8.00
N GLY A 75 -10.99 -26.02 -6.89
CA GLY A 75 -10.01 -27.02 -6.45
C GLY A 75 -10.61 -28.38 -6.11
N MET A 76 -11.86 -28.40 -5.63
CA MET A 76 -12.63 -29.63 -5.40
C MET A 76 -13.20 -30.24 -6.69
N GLY A 77 -13.06 -29.58 -7.83
CA GLY A 77 -13.61 -30.03 -9.11
C GLY A 77 -15.11 -29.75 -9.24
N ASP A 78 -15.67 -28.82 -8.46
CA ASP A 78 -17.08 -28.43 -8.54
C ASP A 78 -17.23 -26.98 -9.06
N PRO A 79 -17.14 -26.77 -10.38
CA PRO A 79 -17.33 -25.45 -10.99
C PRO A 79 -18.77 -24.93 -10.88
N GLY A 80 -19.76 -25.82 -10.65
CA GLY A 80 -21.15 -25.46 -10.39
C GLY A 80 -21.27 -24.72 -9.06
N LEU A 81 -20.72 -25.30 -7.99
CA LEU A 81 -20.66 -24.65 -6.68
C LEU A 81 -19.90 -23.32 -6.72
N ALA A 82 -18.76 -23.28 -7.42
CA ALA A 82 -18.00 -22.03 -7.61
C ALA A 82 -18.86 -20.94 -8.25
N SER A 83 -19.63 -21.27 -9.29
CA SER A 83 -20.57 -20.37 -9.97
C SER A 83 -21.68 -19.88 -9.03
N HIS A 84 -22.31 -20.78 -8.27
CA HIS A 84 -23.39 -20.44 -7.32
C HIS A 84 -22.88 -19.53 -6.18
N LEU A 85 -21.65 -19.78 -5.69
CA LEU A 85 -20.99 -18.94 -4.69
C LEU A 85 -20.71 -17.55 -5.24
N ALA A 86 -20.17 -17.44 -6.46
CA ALA A 86 -19.92 -16.15 -7.11
C ALA A 86 -21.20 -15.32 -7.25
N ALA A 87 -22.30 -15.94 -7.71
CA ALA A 87 -23.61 -15.30 -7.82
C ALA A 87 -24.13 -14.82 -6.45
N ARG A 88 -23.99 -15.65 -5.41
CA ARG A 88 -24.39 -15.30 -4.04
C ARG A 88 -23.60 -14.10 -3.50
N PHE A 89 -22.26 -14.12 -3.61
CA PHE A 89 -21.41 -13.02 -3.15
C PHE A 89 -21.73 -11.73 -3.89
N SER A 90 -21.90 -11.78 -5.22
CA SER A 90 -22.29 -10.63 -6.03
C SER A 90 -23.64 -10.05 -5.62
N ARG A 91 -24.65 -10.91 -5.29
CA ARG A 91 -25.96 -10.45 -4.80
C ARG A 91 -25.84 -9.78 -3.43
N ILE A 92 -25.12 -10.39 -2.49
CA ILE A 92 -24.90 -9.79 -1.15
C ILE A 92 -24.21 -8.44 -1.29
N GLN A 93 -23.18 -8.33 -2.15
CA GLN A 93 -22.48 -7.09 -2.42
C GLN A 93 -23.41 -6.02 -2.98
N THR A 94 -24.29 -6.36 -3.92
CA THR A 94 -25.25 -5.41 -4.48
C THR A 94 -26.20 -4.88 -3.40
N VAL A 95 -26.75 -5.75 -2.56
CA VAL A 95 -27.63 -5.35 -1.45
C VAL A 95 -26.88 -4.48 -0.44
N SER A 96 -25.67 -4.90 -0.05
CA SER A 96 -24.82 -4.12 0.84
C SER A 96 -24.50 -2.73 0.28
N SER A 97 -24.17 -2.63 -1.02
CA SER A 97 -23.92 -1.34 -1.69
C SER A 97 -25.15 -0.45 -1.68
N LEU A 98 -26.35 -1.00 -1.95
CA LEU A 98 -27.60 -0.22 -1.89
C LEU A 98 -27.87 0.33 -0.50
N VAL A 99 -27.66 -0.48 0.55
CA VAL A 99 -27.81 -0.05 1.95
C VAL A 99 -26.81 1.04 2.30
N VAL A 100 -25.54 0.85 1.98
CA VAL A 100 -24.47 1.83 2.27
C VAL A 100 -24.71 3.14 1.52
N ILE A 101 -25.12 3.09 0.26
CA ILE A 101 -25.43 4.27 -0.53
C ILE A 101 -26.69 4.99 -0.01
N GLY A 102 -27.74 4.24 0.33
CA GLY A 102 -28.94 4.83 0.92
C GLY A 102 -28.63 5.55 2.23
N LEU A 103 -27.82 4.93 3.10
CA LEU A 103 -27.35 5.56 4.34
C LEU A 103 -26.46 6.79 4.06
N PHE A 104 -25.55 6.70 3.09
CA PHE A 104 -24.71 7.85 2.69
C PHE A 104 -25.54 9.02 2.20
N VAL A 105 -26.53 8.80 1.34
CA VAL A 105 -27.40 9.86 0.83
C VAL A 105 -28.22 10.48 1.96
N LEU A 106 -28.77 9.65 2.85
CA LEU A 106 -29.53 10.12 4.02
C LEU A 106 -28.66 10.99 4.95
N VAL A 107 -27.48 10.48 5.32
CA VAL A 107 -26.55 11.20 6.21
C VAL A 107 -26.04 12.48 5.54
N GLY A 108 -25.65 12.42 4.27
CA GLY A 108 -25.18 13.58 3.53
C GLY A 108 -26.24 14.67 3.37
N TRP A 109 -27.51 14.27 3.23
CA TRP A 109 -28.63 15.21 3.20
C TRP A 109 -28.89 15.88 4.56
N LEU A 110 -28.77 15.11 5.66
CA LEU A 110 -29.01 15.61 7.00
C LEU A 110 -27.88 16.52 7.50
N PHE A 111 -26.63 16.09 7.33
CA PHE A 111 -25.46 16.78 7.89
C PHE A 111 -24.80 17.79 6.95
N ARG A 112 -25.06 17.74 5.64
CA ARG A 112 -24.58 18.68 4.61
C ARG A 112 -23.11 19.06 4.80
N PRO A 113 -22.15 18.21 4.46
CA PRO A 113 -20.73 18.47 4.64
C PRO A 113 -20.35 19.86 4.11
N SER A 114 -19.78 20.71 4.95
CA SER A 114 -19.36 22.08 4.61
C SER A 114 -18.33 22.11 3.48
N GLU A 115 -17.53 21.04 3.37
CA GLU A 115 -16.49 20.87 2.36
C GLU A 115 -17.04 20.90 0.92
N TRP A 116 -18.30 20.56 0.70
CA TRP A 116 -18.91 20.54 -0.64
C TRP A 116 -19.70 21.80 -0.96
N GLY A 117 -20.01 22.63 0.03
CA GLY A 117 -20.71 23.92 -0.15
C GLY A 117 -21.93 23.82 -1.07
N GLY A 118 -22.03 24.72 -2.04
CA GLY A 118 -23.12 24.74 -3.03
C GLY A 118 -23.12 23.57 -4.02
N SER A 119 -22.06 22.74 -4.07
CA SER A 119 -21.91 21.60 -4.97
C SER A 119 -22.33 20.27 -4.33
N LEU A 120 -23.07 20.28 -3.24
CA LEU A 120 -23.45 19.08 -2.47
C LEU A 120 -24.13 18.02 -3.37
N LEU A 121 -25.20 18.37 -4.06
CA LEU A 121 -25.96 17.40 -4.87
C LEU A 121 -25.14 16.78 -6.02
N PRO A 122 -24.44 17.57 -6.88
CA PRO A 122 -23.62 16.99 -7.92
C PRO A 122 -22.52 16.08 -7.36
N ILE A 123 -21.81 16.49 -6.29
CA ILE A 123 -20.75 15.67 -5.70
C ILE A 123 -21.33 14.38 -5.11
N MET A 124 -22.44 14.44 -4.38
CA MET A 124 -23.11 13.24 -3.84
C MET A 124 -23.50 12.26 -4.97
N GLY A 125 -24.09 12.76 -6.06
CA GLY A 125 -24.43 11.91 -7.21
C GLY A 125 -23.21 11.24 -7.84
N LEU A 126 -22.11 11.99 -8.01
CA LEU A 126 -20.86 11.47 -8.55
C LEU A 126 -20.20 10.45 -7.62
N VAL A 127 -20.24 10.66 -6.30
CA VAL A 127 -19.78 9.71 -5.29
C VAL A 127 -20.57 8.40 -5.38
N VAL A 128 -21.90 8.47 -5.49
CA VAL A 128 -22.75 7.28 -5.66
C VAL A 128 -22.33 6.48 -6.90
N VAL A 129 -22.17 7.16 -8.04
CA VAL A 129 -21.74 6.52 -9.29
C VAL A 129 -20.36 5.87 -9.14
N ALA A 130 -19.39 6.59 -8.57
CA ALA A 130 -18.03 6.08 -8.35
C ALA A 130 -18.01 4.87 -7.43
N VAL A 131 -18.75 4.92 -6.31
CA VAL A 131 -18.81 3.83 -5.32
C VAL A 131 -19.44 2.57 -5.92
N VAL A 132 -20.58 2.70 -6.61
CA VAL A 132 -21.22 1.55 -7.28
C VAL A 132 -20.29 0.92 -8.30
N ALA A 133 -19.69 1.74 -9.17
CA ALA A 133 -18.80 1.26 -10.22
C ALA A 133 -17.56 0.55 -9.64
N LYS A 134 -16.89 1.18 -8.67
CA LYS A 134 -15.65 0.65 -8.09
C LYS A 134 -15.90 -0.56 -7.17
N ALA A 135 -17.01 -0.58 -6.41
CA ALA A 135 -17.39 -1.73 -5.58
C ALA A 135 -17.70 -2.96 -6.45
N ASN A 136 -18.45 -2.77 -7.55
CA ASN A 136 -18.71 -3.83 -8.53
C ASN A 136 -17.42 -4.32 -9.21
N TYR A 137 -16.52 -3.40 -9.61
CA TYR A 137 -15.22 -3.74 -10.14
C TYR A 137 -14.42 -4.62 -9.17
N ALA A 138 -14.31 -4.21 -7.90
CA ALA A 138 -13.56 -4.95 -6.89
C ALA A 138 -14.15 -6.35 -6.63
N MET A 139 -15.48 -6.49 -6.69
CA MET A 139 -16.14 -7.78 -6.55
C MET A 139 -15.85 -8.69 -7.75
N LEU A 140 -15.89 -8.15 -8.96
CA LEU A 140 -15.60 -8.91 -10.18
C LEU A 140 -14.14 -9.39 -10.20
N VAL A 141 -13.19 -8.52 -9.84
CA VAL A 141 -11.77 -8.87 -9.66
C VAL A 141 -11.58 -9.99 -8.63
N ALA A 142 -12.35 -9.99 -7.55
CA ALA A 142 -12.28 -11.05 -6.55
C ALA A 142 -12.77 -12.41 -7.10
N ILE A 143 -13.81 -12.40 -7.94
CA ILE A 143 -14.30 -13.60 -8.64
C ILE A 143 -13.26 -14.11 -9.64
N GLU A 144 -12.64 -13.22 -10.41
CA GLU A 144 -11.56 -13.53 -11.37
C GLU A 144 -10.38 -14.21 -10.69
N LYS A 145 -9.90 -13.62 -9.58
CA LYS A 145 -8.83 -14.19 -8.76
C LYS A 145 -9.21 -15.55 -8.18
N GLY A 146 -10.49 -15.73 -7.82
CA GLY A 146 -11.02 -17.02 -7.39
C GLY A 146 -10.98 -18.09 -8.50
N GLN A 147 -11.10 -17.68 -9.77
CA GLN A 147 -10.94 -18.53 -10.95
C GLN A 147 -9.49 -18.63 -11.47
N GLU A 148 -8.51 -18.14 -10.71
CA GLU A 148 -7.09 -18.05 -11.10
C GLU A 148 -6.84 -17.23 -12.38
N ARG A 149 -7.70 -16.23 -12.67
CA ARG A 149 -7.61 -15.33 -13.83
C ARG A 149 -7.22 -13.93 -13.38
N PHE A 150 -6.06 -13.48 -13.78
CA PHE A 150 -5.48 -12.18 -13.39
C PHE A 150 -5.41 -11.20 -14.56
N GLU A 151 -5.60 -11.69 -15.78
CA GLU A 151 -5.49 -10.90 -17.00
C GLU A 151 -6.56 -9.79 -17.11
N PRO A 152 -7.86 -10.00 -16.74
CA PRO A 152 -8.86 -8.95 -16.86
C PRO A 152 -8.57 -7.75 -15.98
N GLU A 153 -8.17 -7.99 -14.71
CA GLU A 153 -7.75 -6.92 -13.79
C GLU A 153 -6.57 -6.12 -14.36
N ALA A 154 -5.54 -6.82 -14.87
CA ALA A 154 -4.35 -6.17 -15.42
C ALA A 154 -4.69 -5.29 -16.64
N VAL A 155 -5.52 -5.79 -17.57
CA VAL A 155 -5.98 -5.05 -18.74
C VAL A 155 -6.78 -3.83 -18.32
N ALA A 156 -7.74 -3.98 -17.39
CA ALA A 156 -8.56 -2.88 -16.90
C ALA A 156 -7.72 -1.80 -16.21
N THR A 157 -6.75 -2.21 -15.37
CA THR A 157 -5.88 -1.30 -14.65
C THR A 157 -4.98 -0.50 -15.60
N VAL A 158 -4.35 -1.13 -16.58
CA VAL A 158 -3.45 -0.45 -17.51
C VAL A 158 -4.23 0.46 -18.46
N ILE A 159 -5.25 -0.05 -19.14
CA ILE A 159 -6.03 0.75 -20.10
C ILE A 159 -6.81 1.85 -19.37
N GLY A 160 -7.50 1.50 -18.27
CA GLY A 160 -8.25 2.46 -17.46
C GLY A 160 -7.36 3.53 -16.84
N GLY A 161 -6.14 3.16 -16.41
CA GLY A 161 -5.15 4.10 -15.90
C GLY A 161 -4.66 5.08 -16.96
N ILE A 162 -4.34 4.62 -18.16
CA ILE A 162 -3.92 5.48 -19.28
C ILE A 162 -5.05 6.43 -19.71
N VAL A 163 -6.27 5.91 -19.86
CA VAL A 163 -7.43 6.74 -20.21
C VAL A 163 -7.71 7.75 -19.10
N GLY A 164 -7.67 7.33 -17.83
CA GLY A 164 -7.84 8.23 -16.69
C GLY A 164 -6.79 9.34 -16.67
N MET A 165 -5.53 9.03 -16.97
CA MET A 165 -4.45 10.00 -17.09
C MET A 165 -4.71 11.03 -18.20
N LEU A 166 -5.15 10.59 -19.39
CA LEU A 166 -5.49 11.47 -20.50
C LEU A 166 -6.67 12.39 -20.13
N LEU A 167 -7.69 11.87 -19.46
CA LEU A 167 -8.83 12.67 -18.98
C LEU A 167 -8.39 13.73 -17.96
N VAL A 168 -7.51 13.39 -17.02
CA VAL A 168 -6.96 14.33 -16.03
C VAL A 168 -6.15 15.42 -16.72
N LEU A 169 -5.31 15.07 -17.71
CA LEU A 169 -4.57 16.05 -18.50
C LEU A 169 -5.51 17.00 -19.25
N THR A 170 -6.53 16.46 -19.90
CA THR A 170 -7.52 17.29 -20.60
C THR A 170 -8.21 18.27 -19.65
N ALA A 171 -8.64 17.80 -18.46
CA ALA A 171 -9.25 18.66 -17.45
C ALA A 171 -8.30 19.74 -16.94
N MET A 172 -7.01 19.41 -16.78
CA MET A 172 -5.98 20.38 -16.40
C MET A 172 -5.86 21.50 -17.45
N PHE A 173 -5.80 21.15 -18.74
CA PHE A 173 -5.73 22.15 -19.82
C PHE A 173 -7.01 23.02 -19.93
N LEU A 174 -8.16 22.47 -19.57
CA LEU A 174 -9.43 23.19 -19.54
C LEU A 174 -9.65 23.98 -18.23
N HIS A 175 -8.66 24.02 -17.33
CA HIS A 175 -8.75 24.68 -16.02
C HIS A 175 -10.00 24.24 -15.21
N ALA A 176 -10.30 22.95 -15.25
CA ALA A 176 -11.48 22.38 -14.62
C ALA A 176 -11.42 22.49 -13.08
N GLY A 177 -12.57 22.73 -12.46
CA GLY A 177 -12.69 22.82 -10.99
C GLY A 177 -12.96 21.48 -10.32
N LEU A 178 -13.17 21.50 -9.00
CA LEU A 178 -13.37 20.35 -8.13
C LEU A 178 -14.40 19.34 -8.67
N VAL A 179 -15.60 19.81 -9.01
CA VAL A 179 -16.70 18.95 -9.46
C VAL A 179 -16.31 18.17 -10.72
N SER A 180 -15.58 18.79 -11.64
CA SER A 180 -15.10 18.13 -12.86
C SER A 180 -14.10 17.03 -12.55
N PHE A 181 -13.15 17.23 -11.62
CA PHE A 181 -12.21 16.18 -11.23
C PHE A 181 -12.90 15.03 -10.49
N VAL A 182 -13.91 15.30 -9.67
CA VAL A 182 -14.74 14.26 -9.05
C VAL A 182 -15.54 13.50 -10.13
N ALA A 183 -16.07 14.21 -11.14
CA ALA A 183 -16.75 13.58 -12.27
C ALA A 183 -15.80 12.68 -13.08
N LEU A 184 -14.57 13.13 -13.34
CA LEU A 184 -13.55 12.31 -14.00
C LEU A 184 -13.18 11.07 -13.20
N PHE A 185 -13.10 11.18 -11.87
CA PHE A 185 -12.90 10.02 -11.01
C PHE A 185 -14.07 9.01 -11.14
N ALA A 186 -15.31 9.50 -11.14
CA ALA A 186 -16.49 8.64 -11.33
C ALA A 186 -16.48 7.96 -12.71
N VAL A 187 -16.15 8.72 -13.78
CA VAL A 187 -15.98 8.18 -15.14
C VAL A 187 -14.86 7.14 -15.19
N ALA A 188 -13.71 7.39 -14.56
CA ALA A 188 -12.62 6.43 -14.48
C ALA A 188 -13.05 5.14 -13.79
N CYS A 189 -13.83 5.22 -12.70
CA CYS A 189 -14.39 4.03 -12.02
C CYS A 189 -15.37 3.26 -12.92
N LEU A 190 -16.20 3.95 -13.68
CA LEU A 190 -17.11 3.33 -14.67
C LEU A 190 -16.33 2.64 -15.78
N LEU A 191 -15.31 3.29 -16.34
CA LEU A 191 -14.46 2.72 -17.39
C LEU A 191 -13.71 1.49 -16.90
N LEU A 192 -13.10 1.55 -15.70
CA LEU A 192 -12.47 0.38 -15.08
C LEU A 192 -13.44 -0.80 -14.97
N ASN A 193 -14.66 -0.55 -14.46
CA ASN A 193 -15.67 -1.58 -14.33
C ASN A 193 -16.12 -2.12 -15.70
N LEU A 194 -16.31 -1.26 -16.69
CA LEU A 194 -16.71 -1.65 -18.04
C LEU A 194 -15.63 -2.48 -18.74
N ILE A 195 -14.39 -1.98 -18.76
CA ILE A 195 -13.25 -2.69 -19.39
C ILE A 195 -13.06 -4.06 -18.73
N ASN A 196 -13.11 -4.11 -17.41
CA ASN A 196 -12.97 -5.36 -16.67
C ASN A 196 -14.10 -6.34 -16.98
N ARG A 197 -15.35 -5.88 -17.07
CA ARG A 197 -16.49 -6.73 -17.47
C ARG A 197 -16.36 -7.29 -18.87
N LEU A 198 -15.86 -6.48 -19.81
CA LEU A 198 -15.62 -6.93 -21.18
C LEU A 198 -14.50 -7.96 -21.24
N ALA A 199 -13.41 -7.76 -20.50
CA ALA A 199 -12.32 -8.70 -20.39
C ALA A 199 -12.75 -9.99 -19.66
N TYR A 200 -13.54 -9.88 -18.59
CA TYR A 200 -14.12 -11.00 -17.86
C TYR A 200 -14.92 -11.93 -18.78
N ARG A 201 -15.81 -11.37 -19.61
CA ARG A 201 -16.63 -12.15 -20.55
C ARG A 201 -15.80 -12.98 -21.53
N ARG A 202 -14.56 -12.58 -21.82
CA ARG A 202 -13.65 -13.28 -22.75
C ARG A 202 -12.77 -14.31 -22.06
N CYS A 203 -12.39 -14.06 -20.80
CA CYS A 203 -11.34 -14.84 -20.11
C CYS A 203 -11.88 -15.75 -19.01
N CYS A 204 -13.06 -15.45 -18.46
CA CYS A 204 -13.59 -16.10 -17.26
C CYS A 204 -14.88 -16.87 -17.54
N ARG A 205 -15.17 -17.81 -16.66
CA ARG A 205 -16.44 -18.54 -16.72
C ARG A 205 -17.58 -17.67 -16.17
N PRO A 206 -18.75 -17.63 -16.84
CA PRO A 206 -19.92 -16.95 -16.32
C PRO A 206 -20.38 -17.63 -15.03
N TYR A 207 -21.06 -16.86 -14.19
CA TYR A 207 -21.65 -17.40 -12.94
C TYR A 207 -23.18 -17.29 -12.98
N SER A 208 -23.83 -18.26 -12.35
CA SER A 208 -25.28 -18.37 -12.27
C SER A 208 -25.73 -18.68 -10.85
N SER A 209 -26.98 -18.33 -10.52
CA SER A 209 -27.58 -18.70 -9.24
C SER A 209 -28.01 -20.16 -9.23
N GLY A 210 -27.76 -20.85 -8.12
CA GLY A 210 -28.18 -22.23 -7.90
C GLY A 210 -28.08 -22.63 -6.43
N PRO A 211 -28.41 -23.89 -6.10
CA PRO A 211 -28.40 -24.38 -4.73
C PRO A 211 -26.96 -24.44 -4.18
N ILE A 212 -26.82 -24.04 -2.91
CA ILE A 212 -25.56 -24.16 -2.16
C ILE A 212 -25.85 -25.10 -0.98
N PRO A 213 -25.05 -26.16 -0.77
CA PRO A 213 -25.21 -27.06 0.36
C PRO A 213 -25.25 -26.30 1.70
N PRO A 214 -26.17 -26.67 2.63
CA PRO A 214 -26.31 -25.95 3.92
C PRO A 214 -25.02 -25.88 4.75
N SER A 215 -24.22 -26.95 4.71
CA SER A 215 -22.92 -27.01 5.39
C SER A 215 -21.93 -25.94 4.86
N VAL A 216 -21.85 -25.78 3.53
CA VAL A 216 -21.02 -24.77 2.88
C VAL A 216 -21.57 -23.37 3.21
N ALA A 217 -22.88 -23.18 3.13
CA ALA A 217 -23.52 -21.90 3.42
C ALA A 217 -23.26 -21.43 4.87
N THR A 218 -23.34 -22.33 5.85
CA THR A 218 -23.04 -22.04 7.26
C THR A 218 -21.58 -21.66 7.45
N ARG A 219 -20.67 -22.40 6.84
CA ARG A 219 -19.22 -22.13 6.87
C ARG A 219 -18.88 -20.78 6.23
N VAL A 220 -19.45 -20.45 5.08
CA VAL A 220 -19.29 -19.16 4.40
C VAL A 220 -19.79 -18.02 5.27
N ASN A 221 -20.98 -18.14 5.86
CA ASN A 221 -21.54 -17.07 6.71
C ASN A 221 -20.70 -16.83 7.97
N ARG A 222 -20.19 -17.88 8.61
CA ARG A 222 -19.28 -17.76 9.76
C ARG A 222 -17.99 -17.03 9.36
N HIS A 223 -17.41 -17.42 8.23
CA HIS A 223 -16.19 -16.79 7.71
C HIS A 223 -16.42 -15.31 7.36
N LEU A 224 -17.52 -14.99 6.69
CA LEU A 224 -17.89 -13.62 6.36
C LEU A 224 -17.97 -12.72 7.59
N ARG A 225 -18.66 -13.15 8.66
CA ARG A 225 -18.79 -12.35 9.89
C ARG A 225 -17.41 -12.05 10.51
N LEU A 226 -16.57 -13.07 10.69
CA LEU A 226 -15.24 -12.91 11.27
C LEU A 226 -14.34 -12.02 10.41
N THR A 227 -14.33 -12.25 9.09
CA THR A 227 -13.49 -11.47 8.17
C THR A 227 -14.00 -10.03 8.03
N ALA A 228 -15.32 -9.79 8.07
CA ALA A 228 -15.88 -8.45 8.05
C ALA A 228 -15.42 -7.63 9.25
N THR A 229 -15.45 -8.21 10.45
CA THR A 229 -14.93 -7.56 11.66
C THR A 229 -13.46 -7.19 11.51
N LEU A 230 -12.62 -8.11 11.02
CA LEU A 230 -11.20 -7.86 10.81
C LEU A 230 -10.93 -6.78 9.74
N VAL A 231 -11.66 -6.82 8.63
CA VAL A 231 -11.51 -5.83 7.54
C VAL A 231 -11.94 -4.44 8.02
N LEU A 232 -13.07 -4.33 8.71
CA LEU A 232 -13.54 -3.05 9.24
C LEU A 232 -12.56 -2.50 10.28
N MET A 233 -12.12 -3.29 11.24
CA MET A 233 -11.11 -2.87 12.22
C MET A 233 -9.80 -2.43 11.53
N GLY A 234 -9.34 -3.20 10.52
CA GLY A 234 -8.16 -2.85 9.74
C GLY A 234 -8.31 -1.54 8.97
N SER A 235 -9.51 -1.23 8.50
CA SER A 235 -9.79 -0.02 7.71
C SER A 235 -9.83 1.25 8.57
N PHE A 236 -10.19 1.15 9.84
CA PHE A 236 -10.11 2.29 10.79
C PHE A 236 -8.69 2.60 11.27
N ARG A 237 -7.72 1.76 10.95
CA ARG A 237 -6.42 1.77 11.62
C ARG A 237 -5.60 2.98 11.22
N VAL A 238 -5.16 3.37 10.23
CA VAL A 238 -4.19 4.47 10.00
C VAL A 238 -4.54 5.30 8.77
N GLY A 239 -4.45 6.60 8.91
CA GLY A 239 -4.75 7.56 7.84
C GLY A 239 -6.24 7.85 7.65
N THR A 240 -7.10 7.26 8.48
CA THR A 240 -8.55 7.32 8.35
C THR A 240 -9.16 8.28 9.35
N ILE A 241 -8.85 8.09 10.62
CA ILE A 241 -9.31 8.95 11.70
C ILE A 241 -8.69 10.33 11.53
N GLU A 242 -7.43 10.41 11.14
CA GLU A 242 -6.71 11.66 10.89
C GLU A 242 -7.40 12.50 9.80
N VAL A 243 -7.77 11.91 8.67
CA VAL A 243 -8.46 12.65 7.59
C VAL A 243 -9.82 13.17 8.06
N PHE A 244 -10.58 12.35 8.78
CA PHE A 244 -11.87 12.77 9.34
C PHE A 244 -11.72 13.92 10.32
N LEU A 245 -10.78 13.82 11.27
CA LEU A 245 -10.53 14.86 12.27
C LEU A 245 -9.98 16.15 11.66
N LEU A 246 -9.06 16.04 10.69
CA LEU A 246 -8.54 17.20 9.95
C LEU A 246 -9.66 17.93 9.21
N THR A 247 -10.56 17.20 8.55
CA THR A 247 -11.70 17.81 7.88
C THR A 247 -12.59 18.55 8.85
N THR A 248 -12.83 17.97 10.03
CA THR A 248 -13.75 18.52 11.03
C THR A 248 -13.17 19.73 11.77
N PHE A 249 -11.88 19.71 12.12
CA PHE A 249 -11.29 20.70 13.04
C PHE A 249 -10.30 21.67 12.38
N THR A 250 -9.71 21.31 11.23
CA THR A 250 -8.61 22.10 10.63
C THR A 250 -8.96 22.62 9.24
N GLY A 251 -9.77 21.89 8.48
CA GLY A 251 -10.20 22.24 7.14
C GLY A 251 -9.40 21.58 6.01
N SER A 252 -9.85 21.85 4.77
CA SER A 252 -9.45 21.16 3.56
C SER A 252 -7.95 21.26 3.21
N VAL A 253 -7.30 22.37 3.49
CA VAL A 253 -5.87 22.56 3.18
C VAL A 253 -5.01 21.51 3.90
N ALA A 254 -5.26 21.31 5.20
CA ALA A 254 -4.53 20.32 6.00
C ALA A 254 -4.79 18.88 5.50
N VAL A 255 -6.02 18.59 5.07
CA VAL A 255 -6.38 17.31 4.42
C VAL A 255 -5.59 17.11 3.14
N GLY A 256 -5.47 18.15 2.30
CA GLY A 256 -4.68 18.11 1.06
C GLY A 256 -3.21 17.81 1.32
N TYR A 257 -2.60 18.47 2.30
CA TYR A 257 -1.21 18.23 2.70
C TYR A 257 -0.99 16.82 3.25
N PHE A 258 -1.90 16.35 4.10
CA PHE A 258 -1.84 15.00 4.65
C PHE A 258 -2.04 13.92 3.57
N ALA A 259 -2.90 14.16 2.59
CA ALA A 259 -3.14 13.26 1.47
C ALA A 259 -1.89 13.11 0.58
N ILE A 260 -1.18 14.21 0.30
CA ILE A 260 0.09 14.17 -0.45
C ILE A 260 1.15 13.40 0.34
N ALA A 261 1.30 13.70 1.64
CA ALA A 261 2.22 12.98 2.52
C ALA A 261 1.95 11.48 2.51
N GLY A 262 0.69 11.08 2.66
CA GLY A 262 0.27 9.68 2.58
C GLY A 262 0.51 9.04 1.20
N THR A 263 0.35 9.79 0.12
CA THR A 263 0.55 9.28 -1.25
C THR A 263 2.03 9.04 -1.55
N LEU A 264 2.89 9.99 -1.23
CA LEU A 264 4.34 9.87 -1.42
C LEU A 264 4.94 8.77 -0.54
N THR A 265 4.55 8.73 0.74
CA THR A 265 5.03 7.70 1.68
C THR A 265 4.59 6.30 1.25
N ARG A 266 3.30 6.12 0.91
CA ARG A 266 2.82 4.83 0.40
C ARG A 266 3.53 4.43 -0.88
N GLY A 267 3.71 5.35 -1.82
CA GLY A 267 4.44 5.09 -3.06
C GLY A 267 5.86 4.60 -2.80
N ALA A 268 6.65 5.34 -2.00
CA ALA A 268 8.02 4.99 -1.66
C ALA A 268 8.12 3.62 -0.94
N VAL A 269 7.26 3.39 0.07
CA VAL A 269 7.25 2.15 0.83
C VAL A 269 6.80 0.96 -0.01
N GLN A 270 5.75 1.11 -0.82
CA GLN A 270 5.18 -0.01 -1.58
C GLN A 270 6.03 -0.43 -2.76
N LEU A 271 6.72 0.50 -3.43
CA LEU A 271 7.66 0.16 -4.49
C LEU A 271 8.66 -0.92 -4.07
N PHE A 272 9.09 -0.90 -2.82
CA PHE A 272 10.06 -1.87 -2.30
C PHE A 272 9.40 -3.01 -1.53
N SER A 273 8.30 -2.77 -0.80
CA SER A 273 7.72 -3.78 0.08
C SER A 273 6.90 -4.84 -0.67
N VAL A 274 6.24 -4.51 -1.77
CA VAL A 274 5.40 -5.47 -2.52
C VAL A 274 6.23 -6.63 -3.05
N GLY A 275 7.36 -6.35 -3.70
CA GLY A 275 8.27 -7.38 -4.22
C GLY A 275 8.85 -8.27 -3.11
N LEU A 276 9.34 -7.66 -2.02
CA LEU A 276 9.91 -8.38 -0.89
C LEU A 276 8.86 -9.24 -0.17
N THR A 277 7.69 -8.68 0.12
CA THR A 277 6.64 -9.39 0.88
C THR A 277 6.02 -10.53 0.09
N SER A 278 5.83 -10.37 -1.22
CA SER A 278 5.26 -11.41 -2.08
C SER A 278 6.16 -12.66 -2.18
N THR A 279 7.47 -12.49 -2.07
CA THR A 279 8.45 -13.58 -2.08
C THR A 279 8.73 -14.12 -0.68
N LEU A 280 8.77 -13.24 0.33
CA LEU A 280 9.10 -13.59 1.71
C LEU A 280 8.12 -14.60 2.31
N LEU A 281 6.82 -14.37 2.15
CA LEU A 281 5.78 -15.18 2.79
C LEU A 281 5.83 -16.66 2.41
N PRO A 282 5.86 -17.05 1.10
CA PRO A 282 5.91 -18.47 0.72
C PRO A 282 7.24 -19.13 1.12
N TYR A 283 8.38 -18.42 1.00
CA TYR A 283 9.66 -18.98 1.44
C TYR A 283 9.72 -19.19 2.95
N MET A 284 9.20 -18.25 3.73
CA MET A 284 9.14 -18.37 5.19
C MET A 284 8.20 -19.50 5.61
N ALA A 285 7.05 -19.65 4.96
CA ALA A 285 6.10 -20.73 5.21
C ALA A 285 6.70 -22.11 4.90
N LYS A 286 7.43 -22.24 3.78
CA LYS A 286 8.17 -23.46 3.45
C LYS A 286 9.23 -23.78 4.50
N THR A 287 10.04 -22.78 4.87
CA THR A 287 11.09 -22.93 5.89
C THR A 287 10.52 -23.32 7.26
N TYR A 288 9.36 -22.77 7.62
CA TYR A 288 8.64 -23.14 8.85
C TYR A 288 8.15 -24.58 8.81
N GLY A 289 7.56 -25.03 7.69
CA GLY A 289 7.10 -26.41 7.53
C GLY A 289 8.23 -27.45 7.59
N GLU A 290 9.41 -27.12 7.05
CA GLU A 290 10.56 -28.02 7.02
C GLU A 290 11.33 -28.05 8.34
N ASN A 291 11.50 -26.90 9.00
CA ASN A 291 12.49 -26.74 10.08
C ASN A 291 11.94 -26.00 11.33
N GLY A 292 10.65 -25.77 11.39
CA GLY A 292 9.97 -25.15 12.52
C GLY A 292 10.26 -23.66 12.75
N THR A 293 9.78 -23.15 13.90
CA THR A 293 9.78 -21.73 14.24
C THR A 293 11.17 -21.11 14.30
N ALA A 294 12.16 -21.84 14.79
CA ALA A 294 13.52 -21.32 14.98
C ALA A 294 14.21 -20.97 13.64
N ARG A 295 13.99 -21.77 12.61
CA ARG A 295 14.54 -21.49 11.26
C ARG A 295 13.78 -20.37 10.57
N ALA A 296 12.45 -20.33 10.72
CA ALA A 296 11.63 -19.22 10.23
C ALA A 296 12.04 -17.88 10.87
N ALA A 297 12.37 -17.86 12.16
CA ALA A 297 12.86 -16.69 12.88
C ALA A 297 14.24 -16.22 12.38
N ARG A 298 15.15 -17.13 12.05
CA ARG A 298 16.43 -16.79 11.43
C ARG A 298 16.23 -16.16 10.05
N PHE A 299 15.36 -16.74 9.24
CA PHE A 299 15.01 -16.17 7.93
C PHE A 299 14.35 -14.77 8.06
N LEU A 300 13.51 -14.55 9.08
CA LEU A 300 13.00 -13.21 9.41
C LEU A 300 14.14 -12.23 9.73
N SER A 301 15.13 -12.65 10.51
CA SER A 301 16.29 -11.80 10.86
C SER A 301 17.10 -11.40 9.62
N GLU A 302 17.29 -12.31 8.66
CA GLU A 302 17.92 -12.04 7.37
C GLU A 302 17.07 -11.06 6.55
N ALA A 303 15.76 -11.32 6.38
CA ALA A 303 14.85 -10.43 5.68
C ALA A 303 14.77 -9.03 6.32
N THR A 304 14.83 -8.95 7.65
CA THR A 304 14.83 -7.68 8.39
C THR A 304 15.99 -6.78 7.99
N ARG A 305 17.15 -7.33 7.67
CA ARG A 305 18.30 -6.54 7.17
C ARG A 305 17.94 -5.82 5.85
N PHE A 306 17.33 -6.52 4.91
CA PHE A 306 16.91 -5.89 3.64
C PHE A 306 15.85 -4.83 3.86
N TYR A 307 14.82 -5.11 4.68
CA TYR A 307 13.80 -4.11 5.00
C TYR A 307 14.39 -2.87 5.69
N TRP A 308 15.32 -3.07 6.63
CA TRP A 308 15.97 -1.98 7.36
C TRP A 308 16.86 -1.14 6.44
N ALA A 309 17.66 -1.79 5.58
CA ALA A 309 18.51 -1.09 4.63
C ALA A 309 17.70 -0.23 3.66
N VAL A 310 16.65 -0.80 3.08
CA VAL A 310 15.73 -0.05 2.20
C VAL A 310 15.02 1.05 2.99
N GLY A 311 14.61 0.77 4.21
CA GLY A 311 13.93 1.74 5.08
C GLY A 311 14.79 2.96 5.41
N ILE A 312 16.06 2.77 5.77
CA ILE A 312 17.02 3.87 5.98
C ILE A 312 17.25 4.66 4.69
N ALA A 313 17.35 3.98 3.55
CA ALA A 313 17.50 4.67 2.26
C ALA A 313 16.27 5.54 1.92
N ILE A 314 15.05 5.03 2.14
CA ILE A 314 13.81 5.81 1.95
C ILE A 314 13.80 7.01 2.89
N ALA A 315 14.15 6.83 4.17
CA ALA A 315 14.18 7.91 5.16
C ALA A 315 15.21 8.97 4.80
N GLY A 316 16.44 8.59 4.52
CA GLY A 316 17.53 9.53 4.23
C GLY A 316 17.36 10.26 2.89
N LEU A 317 17.09 9.54 1.81
CA LEU A 317 16.78 10.17 0.51
C LEU A 317 15.51 11.02 0.59
N GLY A 318 14.48 10.54 1.34
CA GLY A 318 13.26 11.28 1.55
C GLY A 318 13.52 12.65 2.17
N LEU A 319 14.31 12.75 3.23
CA LEU A 319 14.66 14.02 3.86
C LEU A 319 15.42 14.98 2.90
N VAL A 320 16.37 14.44 2.12
CA VAL A 320 17.20 15.26 1.24
C VAL A 320 16.46 15.74 0.00
N THR A 321 15.56 14.90 -0.56
CA THR A 321 14.95 15.18 -1.87
C THR A 321 13.54 15.74 -1.78
N THR A 322 12.83 15.57 -0.66
CA THR A 322 11.42 15.99 -0.51
C THR A 322 11.19 17.47 -0.82
N PRO A 323 11.98 18.44 -0.32
CA PRO A 323 11.71 19.84 -0.57
C PRO A 323 11.66 20.17 -2.07
N GLU A 324 12.64 19.69 -2.83
CA GLU A 324 12.70 19.96 -4.27
C GLU A 324 11.70 19.10 -5.08
N ILE A 325 11.45 17.85 -4.68
CA ILE A 325 10.41 17.02 -5.29
C ILE A 325 9.04 17.68 -5.13
N VAL A 326 8.73 18.21 -3.95
CA VAL A 326 7.45 18.90 -3.71
C VAL A 326 7.35 20.16 -4.56
N ARG A 327 8.38 21.00 -4.59
CA ARG A 327 8.42 22.22 -5.43
C ARG A 327 8.29 21.88 -6.91
N LEU A 328 9.01 20.86 -7.38
CA LEU A 328 9.03 20.45 -8.78
C LEU A 328 7.70 19.79 -9.20
N MET A 329 7.18 18.86 -8.40
CA MET A 329 6.00 18.07 -8.74
C MET A 329 4.70 18.80 -8.41
N TYR A 330 4.58 19.35 -7.19
CA TYR A 330 3.33 19.96 -6.71
C TYR A 330 3.31 21.48 -6.78
N GLY A 331 4.49 22.13 -6.86
CA GLY A 331 4.65 23.57 -6.92
C GLY A 331 4.78 24.22 -5.53
N THR A 332 5.09 25.53 -5.53
CA THR A 332 5.39 26.31 -4.31
C THR A 332 4.21 26.42 -3.33
N ARG A 333 2.99 26.24 -3.81
CA ARG A 333 1.76 26.27 -2.98
C ARG A 333 1.69 25.13 -1.95
N TYR A 334 2.53 24.11 -2.08
CA TYR A 334 2.54 22.91 -1.22
C TYR A 334 3.77 22.81 -0.34
N VAL A 335 4.57 23.89 -0.23
CA VAL A 335 5.78 23.91 0.60
C VAL A 335 5.47 23.62 2.07
N ASP A 336 4.34 24.09 2.58
CA ASP A 336 3.91 23.84 3.96
C ASP A 336 3.59 22.36 4.26
N ALA A 337 3.45 21.52 3.23
CA ALA A 337 3.29 20.08 3.39
C ALA A 337 4.62 19.34 3.61
N ILE A 338 5.79 19.98 3.31
CA ILE A 338 7.11 19.34 3.37
C ILE A 338 7.38 18.68 4.72
N PRO A 339 7.20 19.35 5.88
CA PRO A 339 7.49 18.72 7.18
C PRO A 339 6.64 17.46 7.44
N ALA A 340 5.37 17.48 7.00
CA ALA A 340 4.49 16.32 7.13
C ALA A 340 4.94 15.16 6.24
N ILE A 341 5.39 15.45 5.02
CA ILE A 341 5.90 14.45 4.06
C ILE A 341 7.19 13.83 4.60
N GLU A 342 8.14 14.64 5.04
CA GLU A 342 9.41 14.19 5.60
C GLU A 342 9.20 13.29 6.82
N ALA A 343 8.38 13.72 7.77
CA ALA A 343 8.07 12.93 8.96
C ALA A 343 7.43 11.58 8.60
N THR A 344 6.47 11.57 7.67
CA THR A 344 5.81 10.31 7.27
C THR A 344 6.71 9.40 6.45
N LEU A 345 7.62 9.94 5.61
CA LEU A 345 8.62 9.16 4.86
C LEU A 345 9.65 8.52 5.80
N VAL A 346 10.18 9.28 6.76
CA VAL A 346 11.12 8.76 7.76
C VAL A 346 10.48 7.62 8.53
N LEU A 347 9.27 7.81 9.03
CA LEU A 347 8.53 6.78 9.76
C LEU A 347 8.19 5.58 8.88
N GLY A 348 7.71 5.82 7.67
CA GLY A 348 7.39 4.77 6.71
C GLY A 348 8.61 3.90 6.38
N GLY A 349 9.79 4.52 6.24
CA GLY A 349 11.06 3.83 6.05
C GLY A 349 11.48 3.02 7.28
N LEU A 350 11.60 3.67 8.44
CA LEU A 350 12.06 3.01 9.68
C LEU A 350 11.14 1.86 10.12
N LEU A 351 9.83 1.97 9.87
CA LEU A 351 8.85 0.96 10.25
C LEU A 351 8.59 -0.10 9.17
N LEU A 352 9.35 -0.07 8.06
CA LEU A 352 9.21 -1.04 6.97
C LEU A 352 9.43 -2.50 7.42
N ILE A 353 10.25 -2.71 8.45
CA ILE A 353 10.49 -4.03 9.07
C ILE A 353 9.21 -4.69 9.59
N GLY A 354 8.18 -3.91 9.91
CA GLY A 354 6.88 -4.41 10.36
C GLY A 354 6.22 -5.36 9.36
N ASN A 355 6.47 -5.19 8.05
CA ASN A 355 5.97 -6.10 7.02
C ASN A 355 6.56 -7.51 7.17
N GLY A 356 7.85 -7.62 7.49
CA GLY A 356 8.51 -8.91 7.77
C GLY A 356 7.96 -9.57 9.02
N ILE A 357 7.76 -8.80 10.11
CA ILE A 357 7.19 -9.32 11.37
C ILE A 357 5.76 -9.80 11.16
N ALA A 358 4.94 -9.05 10.41
CA ALA A 358 3.57 -9.44 10.09
C ALA A 358 3.51 -10.73 9.24
N ALA A 359 4.43 -10.89 8.29
CA ALA A 359 4.57 -12.13 7.52
C ALA A 359 4.93 -13.32 8.41
N PHE A 360 5.90 -13.16 9.33
CA PHE A 360 6.27 -14.17 10.29
C PHE A 360 5.10 -14.57 11.20
N GLN A 361 4.39 -13.61 11.79
CA GLN A 361 3.21 -13.88 12.62
C GLN A 361 2.13 -14.64 11.87
N THR A 362 1.99 -14.38 10.56
CA THR A 362 1.05 -15.12 9.70
C THR A 362 1.47 -16.57 9.51
N VAL A 363 2.77 -16.82 9.28
CA VAL A 363 3.32 -18.15 9.03
C VAL A 363 3.28 -19.04 10.28
N VAL A 364 3.50 -18.46 11.47
CA VAL A 364 3.50 -19.22 12.74
C VAL A 364 2.12 -19.20 13.43
N ASP A 365 1.04 -18.87 12.71
CA ASP A 365 -0.35 -18.87 13.18
C ASP A 365 -0.62 -17.98 14.40
N ARG A 366 0.13 -16.88 14.57
CA ARG A 366 -0.07 -15.88 15.63
C ARG A 366 -1.08 -14.81 15.25
N GLN A 367 -2.24 -15.20 14.72
CA GLN A 367 -3.28 -14.26 14.30
C GLN A 367 -3.90 -13.49 15.48
N ASP A 368 -4.01 -14.14 16.65
CA ASP A 368 -4.54 -13.48 17.87
C ASP A 368 -3.67 -12.29 18.30
N ASP A 369 -2.34 -12.43 18.20
CA ASP A 369 -1.42 -11.35 18.52
C ASP A 369 -1.60 -10.17 17.53
N ARG A 370 -1.81 -10.45 16.25
CA ARG A 370 -2.12 -9.43 15.23
C ARG A 370 -3.43 -8.69 15.52
N ILE A 371 -4.45 -9.41 15.97
CA ILE A 371 -5.73 -8.80 16.36
C ILE A 371 -5.52 -7.88 17.58
N ARG A 372 -4.80 -8.33 18.60
CA ARG A 372 -4.49 -7.51 19.78
C ARG A 372 -3.72 -6.25 19.40
N ILE A 373 -2.69 -6.36 18.56
CA ILE A 373 -1.94 -5.22 18.03
C ILE A 373 -2.88 -4.25 17.31
N ALA A 374 -3.77 -4.74 16.45
CA ALA A 374 -4.69 -3.92 15.68
C ALA A 374 -5.69 -3.17 16.59
N VAL A 375 -6.21 -3.83 17.62
CA VAL A 375 -7.14 -3.20 18.60
C VAL A 375 -6.44 -2.09 19.39
N VAL A 376 -5.25 -2.39 19.93
CA VAL A 376 -4.51 -1.38 20.71
C VAL A 376 -4.09 -0.21 19.81
N ALA A 377 -3.64 -0.48 18.59
CA ALA A 377 -3.30 0.56 17.62
C ALA A 377 -4.51 1.43 17.25
N LEU A 378 -5.70 0.83 17.09
CA LEU A 378 -6.94 1.55 16.82
C LEU A 378 -7.31 2.49 17.98
N VAL A 379 -7.26 1.98 19.21
CA VAL A 379 -7.52 2.79 20.41
C VAL A 379 -6.51 3.92 20.55
N ALA A 380 -5.22 3.62 20.38
CA ALA A 380 -4.16 4.63 20.41
C ALA A 380 -4.35 5.71 19.33
N ASN A 381 -4.72 5.31 18.10
CA ASN A 381 -5.00 6.23 17.01
C ASN A 381 -6.19 7.16 17.34
N ALA A 382 -7.27 6.61 17.88
CA ALA A 382 -8.44 7.39 18.27
C ALA A 382 -8.11 8.37 19.42
N VAL A 383 -7.44 7.91 20.47
CA VAL A 383 -7.06 8.74 21.62
C VAL A 383 -6.11 9.86 21.21
N LEU A 384 -5.03 9.53 20.51
CA LEU A 384 -4.06 10.52 20.02
C LEU A 384 -4.71 11.50 19.05
N GLY A 385 -5.52 10.99 18.10
CA GLY A 385 -6.18 11.83 17.11
C GLY A 385 -7.14 12.84 17.72
N ILE A 386 -8.04 12.40 18.58
CA ILE A 386 -9.01 13.28 19.26
C ILE A 386 -8.31 14.30 20.17
N SER A 387 -7.18 13.93 20.77
CA SER A 387 -6.43 14.82 21.67
C SER A 387 -5.55 15.82 20.91
N LEU A 388 -4.89 15.40 19.83
CA LEU A 388 -3.84 16.20 19.18
C LEU A 388 -4.33 16.97 17.95
N VAL A 389 -5.22 16.39 17.14
CA VAL A 389 -5.64 17.04 15.90
C VAL A 389 -6.39 18.36 16.11
N PRO A 390 -7.34 18.47 17.09
CA PRO A 390 -8.03 19.73 17.34
C PRO A 390 -7.09 20.87 17.76
N SER A 391 -6.02 20.55 18.51
CA SER A 391 -5.09 21.54 19.06
C SER A 391 -3.93 21.88 18.15
N PHE A 392 -3.42 20.90 17.37
CA PHE A 392 -2.20 21.02 16.59
C PHE A 392 -2.42 20.84 15.07
N GLY A 393 -3.66 20.64 14.61
CA GLY A 393 -4.01 20.53 13.20
C GLY A 393 -3.20 19.46 12.47
N LEU A 394 -2.55 19.84 11.36
CA LEU A 394 -1.74 18.92 10.54
C LEU A 394 -0.61 18.26 11.34
N ALA A 395 0.09 19.01 12.18
CA ALA A 395 1.15 18.45 13.03
C ALA A 395 0.58 17.41 14.00
N GLY A 396 -0.60 17.67 14.58
CA GLY A 396 -1.33 16.72 15.42
C GLY A 396 -1.67 15.43 14.68
N ALA A 397 -2.10 15.52 13.42
CA ALA A 397 -2.40 14.35 12.60
C ALA A 397 -1.11 13.53 12.27
N VAL A 398 0.00 14.20 11.97
CA VAL A 398 1.30 13.54 11.74
C VAL A 398 1.80 12.85 13.00
N VAL A 399 1.70 13.49 14.16
CA VAL A 399 2.08 12.89 15.45
C VAL A 399 1.16 11.73 15.81
N THR A 400 -0.14 11.83 15.56
CA THR A 400 -1.09 10.72 15.72
C THR A 400 -0.71 9.53 14.87
N TYR A 401 -0.45 9.76 13.59
CA TYR A 401 0.04 8.75 12.66
C TYR A 401 1.34 8.10 13.16
N ALA A 402 2.32 8.91 13.55
CA ALA A 402 3.60 8.47 14.07
C ALA A 402 3.47 7.65 15.35
N GLY A 403 2.77 8.17 16.34
CA GLY A 403 2.57 7.53 17.64
C GLY A 403 1.86 6.18 17.51
N THR A 404 0.81 6.13 16.69
CA THR A 404 0.09 4.87 16.41
C THR A 404 1.03 3.83 15.79
N ARG A 405 1.84 4.22 14.81
CA ARG A 405 2.80 3.32 14.15
C ARG A 405 3.90 2.85 15.10
N VAL A 406 4.38 3.71 15.99
CA VAL A 406 5.37 3.34 17.00
C VAL A 406 4.77 2.34 18.00
N VAL A 407 3.54 2.57 18.48
CA VAL A 407 2.83 1.63 19.34
C VAL A 407 2.64 0.27 18.66
N GLU A 408 2.20 0.28 17.41
CA GLU A 408 2.03 -0.92 16.59
C GLU A 408 3.34 -1.73 16.48
N MET A 409 4.45 -1.04 16.19
CA MET A 409 5.77 -1.65 16.07
C MET A 409 6.29 -2.19 17.42
N ALA A 410 6.13 -1.43 18.50
CA ALA A 410 6.55 -1.86 19.83
C ALA A 410 5.83 -3.15 20.25
N LEU A 411 4.51 -3.21 20.02
CA LEU A 411 3.72 -4.41 20.28
C LEU A 411 4.12 -5.57 19.36
N ALA A 412 4.35 -5.31 18.07
CA ALA A 412 4.80 -6.33 17.12
C ALA A 412 6.14 -6.96 17.55
N ILE A 413 7.09 -6.14 17.99
CA ILE A 413 8.38 -6.61 18.53
C ILE A 413 8.18 -7.37 19.86
N HIS A 414 7.30 -6.89 20.73
CA HIS A 414 7.00 -7.56 22.01
C HIS A 414 6.46 -8.97 21.78
N TYR A 415 5.46 -9.13 20.91
CA TYR A 415 4.91 -10.45 20.59
C TYR A 415 5.87 -11.33 19.79
N LEU A 416 6.73 -10.73 18.94
CA LEU A 416 7.79 -11.45 18.26
C LEU A 416 8.76 -12.09 19.28
N ARG A 417 9.21 -11.34 20.29
CA ARG A 417 10.08 -11.83 21.36
C ARG A 417 9.45 -12.95 22.18
N LYS A 418 8.14 -12.96 22.33
CA LYS A 418 7.40 -14.06 22.97
C LYS A 418 7.27 -15.30 22.08
N ALA A 419 7.29 -15.14 20.77
CA ALA A 419 7.11 -16.23 19.82
C ALA A 419 8.42 -16.94 19.48
N THR A 420 9.57 -16.28 19.66
CA THR A 420 10.88 -16.82 19.30
C THR A 420 11.98 -16.27 20.19
N SER A 421 12.96 -17.11 20.50
CA SER A 421 14.21 -16.70 21.15
C SER A 421 15.18 -15.96 20.20
N GLY A 422 14.94 -16.03 18.88
CA GLY A 422 15.68 -15.29 17.87
C GLY A 422 15.28 -13.81 17.87
N GLY A 423 16.19 -12.93 18.24
CA GLY A 423 15.97 -11.47 18.25
C GLY A 423 16.20 -10.83 16.89
N LEU A 424 15.73 -9.58 16.76
CA LEU A 424 16.13 -8.72 15.64
C LEU A 424 17.64 -8.44 15.71
N PRO A 425 18.34 -8.25 14.57
CA PRO A 425 19.79 -7.99 14.54
C PRO A 425 20.10 -6.53 14.94
N VAL A 426 19.76 -6.15 16.18
CA VAL A 426 19.78 -4.75 16.67
C VAL A 426 21.15 -4.11 16.52
N GLY A 427 22.23 -4.86 16.82
CA GLY A 427 23.60 -4.33 16.68
C GLY A 427 23.99 -4.02 15.22
N ALA A 428 23.52 -4.81 14.26
CA ALA A 428 23.70 -4.49 12.84
C ALA A 428 22.81 -3.29 12.44
N MET A 429 21.56 -3.29 12.92
CA MET A 429 20.62 -2.21 12.64
C MET A 429 21.11 -0.86 13.15
N SER A 430 21.68 -0.79 14.35
CA SER A 430 22.22 0.46 14.91
C SER A 430 23.44 0.97 14.11
N ARG A 431 24.34 0.07 13.69
CA ARG A 431 25.47 0.47 12.83
C ARG A 431 25.01 1.06 11.50
N LEU A 432 24.04 0.41 10.84
CA LEU A 432 23.50 0.94 9.58
C LEU A 432 22.74 2.26 9.78
N PHE A 433 22.03 2.40 10.90
CA PHE A 433 21.38 3.66 11.25
C PHE A 433 22.37 4.80 11.37
N THR A 434 23.50 4.58 12.03
CA THR A 434 24.57 5.58 12.13
C THR A 434 25.14 5.94 10.76
N VAL A 435 25.40 4.95 9.89
CA VAL A 435 25.86 5.19 8.51
C VAL A 435 24.81 6.02 7.74
N GLY A 436 23.53 5.63 7.84
CA GLY A 436 22.44 6.36 7.18
C GLY A 436 22.32 7.80 7.68
N LEU A 437 22.45 8.01 8.99
CA LEU A 437 22.41 9.34 9.59
C LEU A 437 23.56 10.23 9.07
N VAL A 438 24.79 9.72 9.09
CA VAL A 438 25.96 10.44 8.58
C VAL A 438 25.80 10.74 7.08
N ALA A 439 25.35 9.76 6.29
CA ALA A 439 25.10 9.96 4.86
C ALA A 439 24.01 11.01 4.60
N THR A 440 22.94 11.02 5.42
CA THR A 440 21.85 12.01 5.31
C THR A 440 22.34 13.41 5.65
N LEU A 441 23.11 13.58 6.74
CA LEU A 441 23.67 14.88 7.14
C LEU A 441 24.64 15.42 6.10
N ALA A 442 25.52 14.58 5.55
CA ALA A 442 26.44 14.98 4.49
C ALA A 442 25.71 15.34 3.20
N ALA A 443 24.68 14.57 2.84
CA ALA A 443 23.85 14.83 1.67
C ALA A 443 23.05 16.14 1.82
N TRP A 444 22.49 16.38 2.99
CA TRP A 444 21.80 17.63 3.29
C TRP A 444 22.74 18.83 3.17
N ALA A 445 23.93 18.77 3.78
CA ALA A 445 24.93 19.81 3.66
C ALA A 445 25.38 20.05 2.19
N ALA A 446 25.52 18.99 1.40
CA ALA A 446 25.87 19.11 -0.02
C ALA A 446 24.72 19.74 -0.83
N THR A 447 23.46 19.47 -0.49
CA THR A 447 22.30 20.10 -1.12
C THR A 447 22.28 21.60 -0.83
N GLU A 448 22.48 22.02 0.43
CA GLU A 448 22.53 23.42 0.83
C GLU A 448 23.73 24.18 0.21
N ALA A 449 24.88 23.51 0.07
CA ALA A 449 26.08 24.10 -0.57
C ALA A 449 25.91 24.25 -2.08
N THR A 450 24.90 23.67 -2.71
CA THR A 450 24.69 23.71 -4.16
C THR A 450 23.50 24.62 -4.48
N PRO A 451 23.66 25.90 -4.77
CA PRO A 451 22.60 26.89 -4.94
C PRO A 451 21.89 26.74 -6.31
N SER A 452 21.59 25.53 -6.73
CA SER A 452 20.90 25.25 -7.98
C SER A 452 19.65 24.37 -7.70
N ARG A 453 18.66 24.46 -8.59
CA ARG A 453 17.47 23.58 -8.54
C ARG A 453 17.81 22.08 -8.65
N LEU A 454 19.05 21.76 -9.00
CA LEU A 454 19.56 20.41 -9.10
C LEU A 454 20.36 19.96 -7.86
N GLY A 455 20.45 20.82 -6.82
CA GLY A 455 21.17 20.51 -5.57
C GLY A 455 20.72 19.20 -4.92
N PHE A 456 19.42 18.88 -4.99
CA PHE A 456 18.90 17.62 -4.48
C PHE A 456 19.47 16.37 -5.20
N LEU A 457 19.85 16.48 -6.48
CA LEU A 457 20.53 15.38 -7.20
C LEU A 457 21.95 15.19 -6.69
N VAL A 458 22.65 16.29 -6.36
CA VAL A 458 23.97 16.24 -5.72
C VAL A 458 23.84 15.60 -4.34
N GLY A 459 22.87 16.03 -3.53
CA GLY A 459 22.57 15.42 -2.24
C GLY A 459 22.24 13.92 -2.35
N ALA A 460 21.39 13.54 -3.29
CA ALA A 460 21.06 12.13 -3.52
C ALA A 460 22.29 11.30 -3.96
N ALA A 461 23.16 11.88 -4.80
CA ALA A 461 24.42 11.24 -5.19
C ALA A 461 25.36 11.09 -3.99
N VAL A 462 25.54 12.13 -3.17
CA VAL A 462 26.35 12.09 -1.94
C VAL A 462 25.79 11.04 -0.97
N PHE A 463 24.47 11.04 -0.75
CA PHE A 463 23.83 10.02 0.08
C PHE A 463 24.19 8.60 -0.41
N THR A 464 23.97 8.33 -1.69
CA THR A 464 24.16 6.99 -2.26
C THR A 464 25.62 6.56 -2.19
N THR A 465 26.55 7.47 -2.50
CA THR A 465 28.00 7.19 -2.47
C THR A 465 28.56 7.00 -1.06
N LEU A 466 27.94 7.56 -0.05
CA LEU A 466 28.32 7.33 1.36
C LEU A 466 27.58 6.14 1.96
N TYR A 467 26.29 6.01 1.69
CA TYR A 467 25.44 4.99 2.29
C TYR A 467 25.80 3.58 1.83
N VAL A 468 25.96 3.35 0.53
CA VAL A 468 26.22 2.02 -0.01
C VAL A 468 27.58 1.49 0.45
N PRO A 469 28.72 2.17 0.23
CA PRO A 469 30.00 1.69 0.76
C PRO A 469 30.07 1.70 2.29
N GLY A 470 29.45 2.70 2.93
CA GLY A 470 29.38 2.77 4.40
C GLY A 470 28.66 1.58 5.02
N SER A 471 27.62 1.05 4.39
CA SER A 471 26.93 -0.16 4.82
C SER A 471 27.83 -1.40 4.77
N MET A 472 28.73 -1.45 3.79
CA MET A 472 29.72 -2.51 3.64
C MET A 472 30.84 -2.41 4.69
N LEU A 473 31.41 -1.18 4.85
CA LEU A 473 32.45 -0.91 5.85
C LEU A 473 31.97 -1.18 7.29
N ALA A 474 30.70 -0.86 7.59
CA ALA A 474 30.06 -1.15 8.86
C ALA A 474 29.79 -2.66 9.11
N ARG A 475 30.20 -3.53 8.17
CA ARG A 475 29.95 -4.98 8.23
C ARG A 475 28.49 -5.31 8.51
N TYR A 476 27.60 -4.59 7.82
CA TYR A 476 26.17 -4.79 7.97
C TYR A 476 25.70 -6.09 7.29
N TRP A 477 26.22 -6.34 6.10
CA TRP A 477 25.88 -7.48 5.26
C TRP A 477 26.69 -8.73 5.66
N THR A 478 26.04 -9.88 5.63
CA THR A 478 26.69 -11.19 5.86
C THR A 478 27.17 -11.80 4.54
N GLY A 479 27.99 -12.84 4.62
CA GLY A 479 28.41 -13.60 3.43
C GLY A 479 27.24 -14.18 2.63
N ASP A 480 26.18 -14.63 3.33
CA ASP A 480 24.98 -15.17 2.71
C ASP A 480 24.20 -14.07 1.97
N ASP A 481 24.14 -12.86 2.54
CA ASP A 481 23.52 -11.69 1.88
C ASP A 481 24.24 -11.35 0.58
N PHE A 482 25.58 -11.38 0.57
CA PHE A 482 26.39 -11.16 -0.63
C PHE A 482 26.16 -12.24 -1.71
N GLN A 483 26.06 -13.50 -1.32
CA GLN A 483 25.75 -14.59 -2.25
C GLN A 483 24.39 -14.40 -2.88
N LEU A 484 23.40 -14.01 -2.11
CA LEU A 484 22.05 -13.72 -2.59
C LEU A 484 22.04 -12.53 -3.57
N MET A 485 22.69 -11.43 -3.21
CA MET A 485 22.82 -10.24 -4.07
C MET A 485 23.54 -10.59 -5.38
N THR A 486 24.63 -11.34 -5.33
CA THR A 486 25.37 -11.79 -6.51
C THR A 486 24.51 -12.69 -7.40
N GLY A 487 23.75 -13.60 -6.80
CA GLY A 487 22.82 -14.47 -7.51
C GLY A 487 21.72 -13.72 -8.24
N ILE A 488 21.16 -12.67 -7.63
CA ILE A 488 20.15 -11.80 -8.25
C ILE A 488 20.80 -10.96 -9.36
N SER A 489 21.95 -10.34 -9.08
CA SER A 489 22.66 -9.48 -10.02
C SER A 489 23.05 -10.21 -11.31
N ARG A 490 23.45 -11.48 -11.23
CA ARG A 490 23.75 -12.30 -12.42
C ARG A 490 22.56 -12.49 -13.35
N ARG A 491 21.32 -12.37 -12.84
CA ARG A 491 20.08 -12.48 -13.63
C ARG A 491 19.67 -11.18 -14.32
N LEU A 492 20.25 -10.04 -13.93
CA LEU A 492 19.92 -8.70 -14.46
C LEU A 492 20.62 -8.36 -15.78
N GLY A 493 21.35 -9.28 -16.39
CA GLY A 493 22.04 -9.05 -17.66
C GLY A 493 23.24 -8.09 -17.57
N PRO A 494 23.47 -7.21 -18.57
CA PRO A 494 24.66 -6.36 -18.62
C PRO A 494 24.89 -5.45 -17.41
N PRO A 495 23.88 -4.71 -16.90
CA PRO A 495 24.05 -3.89 -15.69
C PRO A 495 24.35 -4.73 -14.44
N GLY A 496 23.81 -5.96 -14.35
CA GLY A 496 24.10 -6.87 -13.27
C GLY A 496 25.56 -7.33 -13.21
N ARG A 497 26.25 -7.41 -14.34
CA ARG A 497 27.68 -7.76 -14.39
C ARG A 497 28.55 -6.72 -13.71
N VAL A 498 28.22 -5.44 -13.81
CA VAL A 498 28.94 -4.37 -13.11
C VAL A 498 28.73 -4.51 -11.59
N LEU A 499 27.47 -4.78 -11.18
CA LEU A 499 27.14 -4.98 -9.77
C LEU A 499 27.84 -6.22 -9.19
N VAL A 500 27.90 -7.32 -9.92
CA VAL A 500 28.63 -8.53 -9.53
C VAL A 500 30.12 -8.22 -9.30
N ARG A 501 30.78 -7.51 -10.21
CA ARG A 501 32.20 -7.11 -10.03
C ARG A 501 32.41 -6.27 -8.79
N LEU A 502 31.52 -5.32 -8.51
CA LEU A 502 31.59 -4.50 -7.30
C LEU A 502 31.39 -5.33 -6.04
N LEU A 503 30.43 -6.25 -6.03
CA LEU A 503 30.17 -7.16 -4.91
C LEU A 503 31.33 -8.14 -4.66
N GLU A 504 31.90 -8.70 -5.71
CA GLU A 504 33.07 -9.61 -5.64
C GLU A 504 34.36 -8.88 -5.23
N PHE A 505 34.50 -7.60 -5.57
CA PHE A 505 35.61 -6.76 -5.11
C PHE A 505 35.54 -6.49 -3.59
N VAL A 506 34.32 -6.26 -3.07
CA VAL A 506 34.11 -5.98 -1.64
C VAL A 506 34.16 -7.24 -0.78
N HIS A 507 33.67 -8.35 -1.32
CA HIS A 507 33.67 -9.66 -0.64
C HIS A 507 34.11 -10.74 -1.64
N PRO A 508 35.44 -10.96 -1.77
CA PRO A 508 35.93 -11.97 -2.68
C PRO A 508 35.31 -13.34 -2.31
N PRO A 509 34.87 -14.12 -3.29
CA PRO A 509 34.30 -15.43 -3.04
C PRO A 509 35.33 -16.28 -2.28
N VAL A 510 34.97 -16.73 -1.10
CA VAL A 510 35.81 -17.68 -0.35
C VAL A 510 36.03 -18.89 -1.25
N ALA A 511 37.27 -19.12 -1.66
CA ALA A 511 37.63 -20.26 -2.48
C ALA A 511 37.06 -21.52 -1.79
N LYS A 512 36.17 -22.23 -2.50
CA LYS A 512 35.71 -23.54 -2.02
C LYS A 512 36.96 -24.40 -1.82
N VAL A 513 37.35 -24.57 -0.58
CA VAL A 513 38.25 -25.67 -0.24
C VAL A 513 37.47 -26.93 -0.61
N SER A 514 37.83 -27.52 -1.75
CA SER A 514 37.32 -28.83 -2.15
C SER A 514 37.64 -29.85 -1.06
N PRO A 515 36.67 -30.70 -0.70
CA PRO A 515 36.88 -31.74 0.30
C PRO A 515 37.94 -32.74 -0.12
#